data_7d23b466db92ec6316cddcbe4ad5422f
#
_entry.id   7d23b466db92ec6316cddcbe4ad5422f
#
_cell.length_a   1.000
_cell.length_b   1.000
_cell.length_c   1.000
_cell.angle_alpha   90.00
_cell.angle_beta   90.00
_cell.angle_gamma   90.00
#
_symmetry.space_group_name_H-M   'P 1'
#
loop_
_entity.id
_entity.type
_entity.pdbx_description
1 polymer ?
#
loop_
_entity_poly.entity_id
_entity_poly.type
_entity_poly.pdbx_seq_one_letter_code
_entity_poly.pdbx_strand_id
1 'polypeptide(L)'
;VDATMGNGYDTVYLAKKVGENGKVYAFDVQEEALKSTTKKVNKEELNNVELILDGHQNMDKYVKEEVSCIVFNLGYLPRAKHQIITKADTTLEAIKKGLELLKPNGVMSIAIYSGHEGGMEEKNEVYKYTETLDQNYFNVLCTKFINQINNPPELLLIEKKG
;
A
#
# COMPACT_ATOMS: atom_id res chain seq x y z
N VAL A 1 4.34 6.38 2.21
CA VAL A 1 3.78 6.06 0.88
C VAL A 1 2.42 5.41 1.04
N ASP A 2 1.45 5.82 0.24
CA ASP A 2 0.19 5.10 -0.01
C ASP A 2 0.29 4.47 -1.40
N ALA A 3 0.52 3.16 -1.44
CA ALA A 3 0.77 2.43 -2.69
C ALA A 3 -0.51 2.10 -3.48
N THR A 4 -1.69 2.37 -2.90
CA THR A 4 -3.00 2.05 -3.45
C THR A 4 -4.02 3.11 -3.03
N MET A 5 -3.82 4.37 -3.50
CA MET A 5 -4.56 5.52 -2.96
C MET A 5 -6.08 5.43 -3.09
N GLY A 6 -6.59 4.76 -4.11
CA GLY A 6 -8.01 4.53 -4.30
C GLY A 6 -8.86 5.78 -4.13
N ASN A 7 -9.79 5.74 -3.19
CA ASN A 7 -10.64 6.89 -2.87
C ASN A 7 -9.97 7.94 -1.96
N GLY A 8 -8.70 7.77 -1.57
CA GLY A 8 -7.90 8.76 -0.86
C GLY A 8 -8.14 8.86 0.65
N TYR A 9 -8.78 7.89 1.28
CA TYR A 9 -9.00 7.91 2.72
C TYR A 9 -7.70 7.73 3.51
N ASP A 10 -6.90 6.74 3.13
CA ASP A 10 -5.60 6.48 3.76
C ASP A 10 -4.60 7.58 3.42
N THR A 11 -4.59 8.06 2.18
CA THR A 11 -3.77 9.21 1.76
C THR A 11 -3.99 10.43 2.65
N VAL A 12 -5.26 10.83 2.86
CA VAL A 12 -5.61 11.98 3.72
C VAL A 12 -5.24 11.71 5.19
N TYR A 13 -5.51 10.50 5.68
CA TYR A 13 -5.15 10.12 7.04
C TYR A 13 -3.63 10.20 7.26
N LEU A 14 -2.84 9.62 6.35
CA LEU A 14 -1.39 9.65 6.42
C LEU A 14 -0.85 11.09 6.35
N ALA A 15 -1.37 11.91 5.43
CA ALA A 15 -0.94 13.30 5.28
C ALA A 15 -1.15 14.12 6.57
N LYS A 16 -2.29 13.92 7.24
CA LYS A 16 -2.56 14.55 8.54
C LYS A 16 -1.62 14.02 9.64
N LYS A 17 -1.27 12.73 9.59
CA LYS A 17 -0.41 12.10 10.60
C LYS A 17 1.05 12.51 10.49
N VAL A 18 1.58 12.63 9.28
CA VAL A 18 2.97 13.06 9.08
C VAL A 18 3.14 14.57 9.30
N GLY A 19 2.05 15.33 9.25
CA GLY A 19 2.05 16.79 9.47
C GLY A 19 2.70 17.59 8.34
N GLU A 20 2.81 18.90 8.52
CA GLU A 20 3.27 19.84 7.48
C GLU A 20 4.71 19.60 7.04
N ASN A 21 5.56 19.08 7.93
CA ASN A 21 6.96 18.78 7.64
C ASN A 21 7.18 17.38 7.02
N GLY A 22 6.14 16.55 6.96
CA GLY A 22 6.18 15.25 6.32
C GLY A 22 5.62 15.29 4.90
N LYS A 23 5.84 14.23 4.14
CA LYS A 23 5.34 14.09 2.77
C LYS A 23 4.69 12.73 2.56
N VAL A 24 3.61 12.69 1.78
CA VAL A 24 2.95 11.46 1.36
C VAL A 24 2.99 11.37 -0.16
N TYR A 25 3.52 10.27 -0.68
CA TYR A 25 3.41 9.87 -2.08
C TYR A 25 2.27 8.85 -2.19
N ALA A 26 1.30 9.12 -3.05
CA ALA A 26 0.12 8.27 -3.21
C ALA A 26 -0.04 7.83 -4.67
N PHE A 27 -0.10 6.52 -4.88
CA PHE A 27 -0.09 5.87 -6.19
C PHE A 27 -1.43 5.23 -6.53
N ASP A 28 -1.86 5.37 -7.76
CA ASP A 28 -2.91 4.56 -8.38
C ASP A 28 -2.78 4.61 -9.90
N VAL A 29 -3.23 3.57 -10.58
CA VAL A 29 -3.25 3.50 -12.05
C VAL A 29 -4.55 4.05 -12.64
N GLN A 30 -5.55 4.34 -11.80
CA GLN A 30 -6.89 4.73 -12.21
C GLN A 30 -7.09 6.24 -12.09
N GLU A 31 -7.50 6.89 -13.18
CA GLU A 31 -7.83 8.32 -13.16
C GLU A 31 -8.97 8.66 -12.19
N GLU A 32 -9.93 7.75 -12.01
CA GLU A 32 -11.01 7.92 -11.05
C GLU A 32 -10.48 8.04 -9.61
N ALA A 33 -9.50 7.21 -9.26
CA ALA A 33 -8.82 7.26 -7.96
C ALA A 33 -8.11 8.61 -7.78
N LEU A 34 -7.33 9.02 -8.78
CA LEU A 34 -6.64 10.31 -8.79
C LEU A 34 -7.62 11.48 -8.59
N LYS A 35 -8.70 11.52 -9.36
CA LYS A 35 -9.73 12.57 -9.26
C LYS A 35 -10.43 12.60 -7.91
N SER A 36 -10.76 11.42 -7.35
CA SER A 36 -11.39 11.29 -6.05
C SER A 36 -10.47 11.79 -4.93
N THR A 37 -9.21 11.35 -4.97
CA THR A 37 -8.21 11.71 -3.96
C THR A 37 -7.85 13.18 -4.03
N THR A 38 -7.66 13.76 -5.24
CA THR A 38 -7.43 15.19 -5.43
C THR A 38 -8.53 16.04 -4.78
N LYS A 39 -9.80 15.67 -4.96
CA LYS A 39 -10.93 16.40 -4.33
C LYS A 39 -10.84 16.38 -2.80
N LYS A 40 -10.43 15.24 -2.20
CA LYS A 40 -10.32 15.12 -0.75
C LYS A 40 -9.10 15.89 -0.21
N VAL A 41 -7.96 15.77 -0.84
CA VAL A 41 -6.74 16.49 -0.48
C VAL A 41 -6.98 18.00 -0.50
N ASN A 42 -7.63 18.51 -1.57
CA ASN A 42 -7.97 19.93 -1.69
C ASN A 42 -9.01 20.38 -0.64
N LYS A 43 -10.03 19.55 -0.37
CA LYS A 43 -11.04 19.85 0.66
C LYS A 43 -10.45 19.97 2.07
N GLU A 44 -9.42 19.17 2.34
CA GLU A 44 -8.73 19.17 3.63
C GLU A 44 -7.51 20.11 3.65
N GLU A 45 -7.31 20.91 2.59
CA GLU A 45 -6.23 21.90 2.44
C GLU A 45 -4.82 21.32 2.68
N LEU A 46 -4.61 20.05 2.28
CA LEU A 46 -3.33 19.36 2.48
C LEU A 46 -2.36 19.69 1.34
N ASN A 47 -1.18 20.22 1.70
CA ASN A 47 -0.14 20.64 0.75
C ASN A 47 1.07 19.69 0.73
N ASN A 48 1.03 18.61 1.52
CA ASN A 48 2.11 17.67 1.74
C ASN A 48 1.88 16.31 1.05
N VAL A 49 1.03 16.27 0.00
CA VAL A 49 0.67 15.08 -0.75
C VAL A 49 1.08 15.22 -2.21
N GLU A 50 1.80 14.23 -2.71
CA GLU A 50 2.07 14.05 -4.14
C GLU A 50 1.24 12.90 -4.68
N LEU A 51 0.30 13.20 -5.59
CA LEU A 51 -0.57 12.21 -6.21
C LEU A 51 0.02 11.77 -7.55
N ILE A 52 0.18 10.46 -7.72
CA ILE A 52 0.93 9.87 -8.84
C ILE A 52 0.00 8.89 -9.57
N LEU A 53 -0.26 9.18 -10.85
CA LEU A 53 -1.01 8.29 -11.75
C LEU A 53 -0.04 7.30 -12.40
N ASP A 54 0.42 6.33 -11.62
CA ASP A 54 1.32 5.26 -12.07
C ASP A 54 1.15 4.05 -11.15
N GLY A 55 1.62 2.89 -11.60
CA GLY A 55 1.61 1.68 -10.79
C GLY A 55 2.61 1.74 -9.65
N HIS A 56 2.22 1.20 -8.49
CA HIS A 56 3.05 1.18 -7.29
C HIS A 56 4.41 0.47 -7.49
N GLN A 57 4.54 -0.43 -8.46
CA GLN A 57 5.84 -1.05 -8.82
C GLN A 57 6.87 -0.06 -9.34
N ASN A 58 6.45 1.15 -9.67
CA ASN A 58 7.30 2.24 -10.13
C ASN A 58 7.67 3.25 -9.03
N MET A 59 7.36 2.95 -7.75
CA MET A 59 7.53 3.92 -6.66
C MET A 59 8.96 4.44 -6.52
N ASP A 60 9.96 3.63 -6.84
CA ASP A 60 11.38 3.99 -6.83
C ASP A 60 11.75 5.09 -7.84
N LYS A 61 10.90 5.33 -8.85
CA LYS A 61 11.10 6.43 -9.81
C LYS A 61 10.74 7.79 -9.23
N TYR A 62 9.85 7.82 -8.25
CA TYR A 62 9.27 9.05 -7.64
C TYR A 62 9.81 9.31 -6.25
N VAL A 63 9.88 8.28 -5.42
CA VAL A 63 10.36 8.35 -4.04
C VAL A 63 11.88 8.19 -4.04
N LYS A 64 12.60 9.24 -3.66
CA LYS A 64 14.08 9.27 -3.68
C LYS A 64 14.70 9.30 -2.28
N GLU A 65 13.90 9.46 -1.26
CA GLU A 65 14.27 9.41 0.14
C GLU A 65 13.76 8.15 0.83
N GLU A 66 14.40 7.79 1.94
CA GLU A 66 13.89 6.74 2.82
C GLU A 66 12.56 7.16 3.47
N VAL A 67 11.63 6.23 3.58
CA VAL A 67 10.29 6.47 4.11
C VAL A 67 10.03 5.69 5.40
N SER A 68 9.19 6.26 6.26
CA SER A 68 8.86 5.65 7.56
C SER A 68 7.77 4.60 7.45
N CYS A 69 6.88 4.75 6.47
CA CYS A 69 5.70 3.91 6.35
C CYS A 69 5.28 3.75 4.89
N ILE A 70 4.90 2.53 4.52
CA ILE A 70 4.29 2.21 3.24
C ILE A 70 3.01 1.41 3.52
N VAL A 71 1.90 1.81 2.88
CA VAL A 71 0.62 1.10 3.03
C VAL A 71 0.13 0.59 1.69
N PHE A 72 -0.40 -0.63 1.69
CA PHE A 72 -1.06 -1.28 0.58
C PHE A 72 -2.46 -1.75 1.01
N ASN A 73 -3.45 -1.53 0.16
CA ASN A 73 -4.75 -2.19 0.20
C ASN A 73 -4.90 -2.97 -1.11
N LEU A 74 -4.53 -4.26 -1.09
CA LEU A 74 -4.53 -5.11 -2.28
C LEU A 74 -5.95 -5.55 -2.62
N GLY A 75 -6.35 -5.34 -3.86
CA GLY A 75 -7.69 -5.67 -4.32
C GLY A 75 -8.14 -4.75 -5.45
N TYR A 76 -9.32 -4.17 -5.32
CA TYR A 76 -9.92 -3.31 -6.33
C TYR A 76 -10.51 -2.03 -5.74
N LEU A 77 -10.65 -1.00 -6.58
CA LEU A 77 -11.29 0.25 -6.18
C LEU A 77 -12.81 0.03 -5.99
N PRO A 78 -13.35 0.14 -4.77
CA PRO A 78 -14.76 -0.06 -4.52
C PRO A 78 -15.63 0.91 -5.34
N ARG A 79 -16.67 0.40 -5.99
CA ARG A 79 -17.64 1.14 -6.82
C ARG A 79 -17.08 1.70 -8.13
N ALA A 80 -15.91 1.28 -8.59
CA ALA A 80 -15.43 1.59 -9.92
C ALA A 80 -16.27 0.88 -11.00
N LYS A 81 -16.47 1.54 -12.15
CA LYS A 81 -17.22 0.96 -13.28
C LYS A 81 -16.47 -0.19 -13.95
N HIS A 82 -15.14 -0.13 -13.97
CA HIS A 82 -14.26 -1.19 -14.42
C HIS A 82 -13.38 -1.59 -13.24
N GLN A 83 -13.43 -2.87 -12.89
CA GLN A 83 -12.59 -3.37 -11.79
C GLN A 83 -11.18 -3.61 -12.32
N ILE A 84 -10.29 -2.64 -12.06
CA ILE A 84 -8.86 -2.87 -12.15
C ILE A 84 -8.44 -3.39 -10.78
N ILE A 85 -7.82 -4.56 -10.77
CA ILE A 85 -7.34 -5.24 -9.57
C ILE A 85 -5.82 -5.17 -9.50
N THR A 86 -5.27 -5.23 -8.29
CA THR A 86 -3.84 -5.45 -8.09
C THR A 86 -3.45 -6.84 -8.59
N LYS A 87 -2.20 -7.02 -8.97
CA LYS A 87 -1.69 -8.29 -9.51
C LYS A 87 -0.44 -8.71 -8.77
N ALA A 88 -0.28 -10.00 -8.57
CA ALA A 88 0.81 -10.58 -7.83
C ALA A 88 2.20 -10.10 -8.29
N ASP A 89 2.45 -10.05 -9.60
CA ASP A 89 3.72 -9.63 -10.17
C ASP A 89 4.08 -8.17 -9.84
N THR A 90 3.17 -7.24 -10.10
CA THR A 90 3.38 -5.81 -9.82
C THR A 90 3.42 -5.53 -8.31
N THR A 91 2.60 -6.23 -7.53
CA THR A 91 2.58 -6.11 -6.07
C THR A 91 3.91 -6.60 -5.46
N LEU A 92 4.42 -7.75 -5.90
CA LEU A 92 5.70 -8.26 -5.40
C LEU A 92 6.87 -7.34 -5.75
N GLU A 93 6.89 -6.79 -6.97
CA GLU A 93 7.90 -5.80 -7.36
C GLU A 93 7.83 -4.55 -6.47
N ALA A 94 6.61 -4.05 -6.22
CA ALA A 94 6.40 -2.90 -5.35
C ALA A 94 6.83 -3.17 -3.89
N ILE A 95 6.51 -4.35 -3.35
CA ILE A 95 6.93 -4.73 -1.99
C ILE A 95 8.47 -4.76 -1.90
N LYS A 96 9.17 -5.38 -2.86
CA LYS A 96 10.63 -5.44 -2.88
C LYS A 96 11.25 -4.04 -2.86
N LYS A 97 10.83 -3.17 -3.77
CA LYS A 97 11.29 -1.77 -3.84
C LYS A 97 10.92 -0.98 -2.59
N GLY A 98 9.73 -1.21 -2.06
CA GLY A 98 9.28 -0.58 -0.83
C GLY A 98 10.14 -0.96 0.37
N LEU A 99 10.55 -2.22 0.50
CA LEU A 99 11.44 -2.66 1.58
C LEU A 99 12.84 -2.03 1.49
N GLU A 100 13.32 -1.76 0.28
CA GLU A 100 14.57 -1.01 0.07
C GLU A 100 14.41 0.45 0.53
N LEU A 101 13.28 1.07 0.20
CA LEU A 101 12.96 2.47 0.57
C LEU A 101 12.62 2.65 2.06
N LEU A 102 12.23 1.60 2.78
CA LEU A 102 11.97 1.73 4.22
C LEU A 102 13.24 2.06 4.98
N LYS A 103 13.16 3.09 5.82
CA LYS A 103 14.21 3.39 6.79
C LYS A 103 14.24 2.34 7.92
N PRO A 104 15.34 2.25 8.68
CA PRO A 104 15.36 1.48 9.93
C PRO A 104 14.21 1.87 10.87
N ASN A 105 13.55 0.88 11.45
CA ASN A 105 12.32 0.99 12.25
C ASN A 105 11.08 1.49 11.43
N GLY A 106 11.19 1.48 10.10
CA GLY A 106 10.05 1.73 9.21
C GLY A 106 9.14 0.51 9.10
N VAL A 107 7.87 0.74 8.76
CA VAL A 107 6.85 -0.31 8.70
C VAL A 107 6.15 -0.30 7.33
N MET A 108 5.98 -1.47 6.75
CA MET A 108 5.09 -1.71 5.61
C MET A 108 3.84 -2.44 6.10
N SER A 109 2.67 -1.91 5.77
CA SER A 109 1.36 -2.49 6.09
C SER A 109 0.69 -2.93 4.80
N ILE A 110 0.27 -4.20 4.72
CA ILE A 110 -0.34 -4.78 3.53
C ILE A 110 -1.67 -5.41 3.94
N ALA A 111 -2.78 -4.74 3.63
CA ALA A 111 -4.12 -5.31 3.76
C ALA A 111 -4.45 -6.11 2.50
N ILE A 112 -4.75 -7.40 2.66
CA ILE A 112 -4.97 -8.34 1.56
C ILE A 112 -6.44 -8.73 1.52
N TYR A 113 -7.12 -8.35 0.44
CA TYR A 113 -8.51 -8.68 0.16
C TYR A 113 -8.56 -9.78 -0.91
N SER A 114 -8.60 -11.04 -0.49
CA SER A 114 -8.50 -12.20 -1.39
C SER A 114 -9.84 -12.70 -1.97
N GLY A 115 -10.96 -12.03 -1.69
CA GLY A 115 -12.30 -12.46 -2.07
C GLY A 115 -12.71 -12.14 -3.53
N HIS A 116 -11.77 -11.82 -4.41
CA HIS A 116 -12.00 -11.54 -5.83
C HIS A 116 -11.15 -12.44 -6.71
N GLU A 117 -11.42 -12.43 -8.03
CA GLU A 117 -10.64 -13.19 -9.01
C GLU A 117 -9.17 -12.77 -8.97
N GLY A 118 -8.25 -13.73 -8.92
CA GLY A 118 -6.81 -13.50 -8.76
C GLY A 118 -6.34 -13.14 -7.34
N GLY A 119 -7.24 -12.76 -6.43
CA GLY A 119 -6.88 -12.31 -5.08
C GLY A 119 -6.22 -13.41 -4.23
N MET A 120 -6.62 -14.67 -4.39
CA MET A 120 -5.98 -15.79 -3.70
C MET A 120 -4.56 -16.05 -4.22
N GLU A 121 -4.34 -15.91 -5.53
CA GLU A 121 -3.01 -16.05 -6.13
C GLU A 121 -2.08 -14.93 -5.62
N GLU A 122 -2.53 -13.68 -5.67
CA GLU A 122 -1.78 -12.53 -5.15
C GLU A 122 -1.44 -12.72 -3.67
N LYS A 123 -2.41 -13.12 -2.84
CA LYS A 123 -2.18 -13.45 -1.44
C LYS A 123 -1.08 -14.49 -1.27
N ASN A 124 -1.19 -15.64 -1.95
CA ASN A 124 -0.24 -16.74 -1.81
C ASN A 124 1.17 -16.33 -2.20
N GLU A 125 1.34 -15.58 -3.28
CA GLU A 125 2.65 -15.09 -3.71
C GLU A 125 3.24 -14.05 -2.74
N VAL A 126 2.42 -13.15 -2.19
CA VAL A 126 2.86 -12.21 -1.15
C VAL A 126 3.33 -12.96 0.10
N TYR A 127 2.56 -13.95 0.59
CA TYR A 127 2.96 -14.78 1.73
C TYR A 127 4.27 -15.50 1.48
N LYS A 128 4.35 -16.23 0.37
CA LYS A 128 5.53 -17.00 -0.02
C LYS A 128 6.77 -16.10 -0.06
N TYR A 129 6.67 -14.90 -0.59
CA TYR A 129 7.78 -13.96 -0.60
C TYR A 129 8.12 -13.47 0.81
N THR A 130 7.14 -13.03 1.58
CA THR A 130 7.38 -12.46 2.91
C THR A 130 7.94 -13.48 3.91
N GLU A 131 7.62 -14.76 3.77
CA GLU A 131 8.21 -15.87 4.53
C GLU A 131 9.71 -16.07 4.26
N THR A 132 10.22 -15.60 3.10
CA THR A 132 11.66 -15.69 2.76
C THR A 132 12.48 -14.51 3.26
N LEU A 133 11.86 -13.48 3.83
CA LEU A 133 12.58 -12.31 4.33
C LEU A 133 13.49 -12.69 5.50
N ASP A 134 14.75 -12.23 5.43
CA ASP A 134 15.74 -12.53 6.47
C ASP A 134 15.32 -11.91 7.80
N GLN A 135 15.08 -12.77 8.80
CA GLN A 135 14.70 -12.40 10.15
C GLN A 135 15.72 -11.50 10.89
N ASN A 136 16.93 -11.41 10.40
CA ASN A 136 17.94 -10.50 10.95
C ASN A 136 17.65 -9.05 10.58
N TYR A 137 16.94 -8.81 9.46
CA TYR A 137 16.64 -7.48 8.95
C TYR A 137 15.15 -7.13 9.03
N PHE A 138 14.26 -8.12 9.05
CA PHE A 138 12.83 -7.90 9.02
C PHE A 138 12.08 -8.72 10.07
N ASN A 139 11.06 -8.12 10.68
CA ASN A 139 10.00 -8.83 11.39
C ASN A 139 8.76 -8.84 10.50
N VAL A 140 8.16 -10.01 10.32
CA VAL A 140 6.90 -10.16 9.59
C VAL A 140 5.84 -10.69 10.53
N LEU A 141 4.75 -9.94 10.68
CA LEU A 141 3.59 -10.30 11.48
C LEU A 141 2.36 -10.40 10.59
N CYS A 142 1.59 -11.48 10.75
CA CYS A 142 0.28 -11.62 10.13
C CYS A 142 -0.82 -11.56 11.18
N THR A 143 -1.87 -10.77 10.91
CA THR A 143 -3.11 -10.79 11.70
C THR A 143 -4.28 -11.19 10.82
N LYS A 144 -5.13 -12.09 11.34
CA LYS A 144 -6.32 -12.58 10.65
C LYS A 144 -7.46 -12.82 11.62
N PHE A 145 -8.68 -12.69 11.15
CA PHE A 145 -9.85 -13.09 11.90
C PHE A 145 -9.98 -14.63 11.89
N ILE A 146 -10.00 -15.25 13.06
CA ILE A 146 -10.05 -16.72 13.17
C ILE A 146 -11.48 -17.31 13.17
N ASN A 147 -12.47 -16.46 13.38
CA ASN A 147 -13.88 -16.84 13.51
C ASN A 147 -14.78 -16.30 12.39
N GLN A 148 -14.24 -15.55 11.44
CA GLN A 148 -15.01 -15.04 10.30
C GLN A 148 -14.92 -15.99 9.11
N ILE A 149 -16.02 -16.06 8.35
CA ILE A 149 -16.15 -16.81 7.11
C ILE A 149 -16.06 -15.87 5.90
N ASN A 150 -16.05 -16.39 4.67
CA ASN A 150 -16.04 -15.63 3.41
C ASN A 150 -14.75 -14.79 3.18
N ASN A 151 -13.61 -15.37 3.51
CA ASN A 151 -12.29 -14.79 3.24
C ASN A 151 -12.17 -13.33 3.72
N PRO A 152 -12.25 -13.08 5.04
CA PRO A 152 -12.06 -11.74 5.58
C PRO A 152 -10.66 -11.25 5.22
N PRO A 153 -10.45 -9.92 5.15
CA PRO A 153 -9.14 -9.38 4.87
C PRO A 153 -8.12 -9.80 5.93
N GLU A 154 -6.91 -10.03 5.49
CA GLU A 154 -5.76 -10.29 6.38
C GLU A 154 -4.79 -9.11 6.31
N LEU A 155 -4.07 -8.86 7.39
CA LEU A 155 -3.10 -7.79 7.48
C LEU A 155 -1.71 -8.36 7.73
N LEU A 156 -0.79 -8.10 6.80
CA LEU A 156 0.64 -8.28 7.02
C LEU A 156 1.28 -6.96 7.46
N LEU A 157 2.12 -7.02 8.47
CA LEU A 157 2.98 -5.94 8.89
C LEU A 157 4.42 -6.39 8.76
N ILE A 158 5.24 -5.62 8.05
CA ILE A 158 6.67 -5.87 7.89
C ILE A 158 7.40 -4.70 8.49
N GLU A 159 8.18 -4.94 9.53
CA GLU A 159 9.06 -3.97 10.15
C GLU A 159 10.48 -4.20 9.65
N LYS A 160 11.16 -3.13 9.19
CA LYS A 160 12.60 -3.16 8.93
C LYS A 160 13.32 -2.86 10.24
N LYS A 161 14.14 -3.77 10.71
CA LYS A 161 14.90 -3.60 11.96
C LYS A 161 15.92 -2.46 11.84
N GLY A 162 16.21 -1.82 12.97
CA GLY A 162 17.24 -0.80 13.09
C GLY A 162 18.66 -1.37 13.22
#